data_a6782f578ca472aea90d5ef71ba265b6
#
_entry.id   a6782f578ca472aea90d5ef71ba265b6
#
_cell.length_a   1.000
_cell.length_b   1.000
_cell.length_c   1.000
_cell.angle_alpha   90.00
_cell.angle_beta   90.00
_cell.angle_gamma   90.00
#
_symmetry.space_group_name_H-M   'P 1'
#
loop_
_entity.id
_entity.type
_entity.pdbx_description
1 polymer ?
#
loop_
_entity_poly.entity_id
_entity_poly.type
_entity_poly.pdbx_seq_one_letter_code
_entity_poly.pdbx_strand_id
1 'polypeptide(L)'
;MIALKDTNFRITYKNIQAPTKEQQDTSKYKLIESHNLNKAIIEAIVNQINNRINSYSKEINWKGQFAFILDIDYELKPYKELISKIEKNIFTPFEFDEKQDILGKAYKIFLSRAGKIDNKNIILTPDHIKHLMVRLARLSVDDIVLDTCTGTGGFLMEAMEVMSKLAKGNDELIERIHRHQLYGFEIDRTLFALACSNMFLHGDGRSNMIFGNSLIEVGSKIYSEFKRTYKPRKCIINPPYEKNLPIQFVYKALELLEPNGKLIIVMPSITLNKNVGSGTEDVLKMARLDFVIKLPLSTFREQGRTVYTSIFGFTKDSGGHRKDDRVLFYDLVDDGLVSVQHKGRVDKYKRWNAIEDAIYDVINSSKEIYDVCEKRLIYNGDTLVPYGFVEHKGQMNYYPISTLFTIQTGELQSEDGEEDGEYDFITASEKWKKHNMYQMEGEAIIYANNSEGSLGRCHYVNGKFMASTLCLILQERNHIQFPLDLEYYSFYFMSIRKQITSRLKDGTSKLSISQDKFKNYLIEYIPIQEQRKRKEIIKQRKRDLEELKRQEKTLEETLYDL
;
A
#
# COMPACT_ATOMS: atom_id res chain seq x y z
N MET A 1 19.59 -20.35 -6.39
CA MET A 1 18.61 -21.30 -5.82
C MET A 1 18.09 -22.31 -6.84
N ILE A 2 17.59 -21.94 -8.04
CA ILE A 2 17.17 -22.95 -9.04
C ILE A 2 18.34 -23.91 -9.39
N ALA A 3 19.51 -23.35 -9.69
CA ALA A 3 20.69 -24.19 -9.96
C ALA A 3 21.02 -25.13 -8.80
N LEU A 4 20.75 -24.77 -7.56
CA LEU A 4 20.95 -25.62 -6.38
C LEU A 4 19.92 -26.76 -6.27
N LYS A 5 18.76 -26.69 -6.96
CA LYS A 5 17.87 -27.85 -7.11
C LYS A 5 18.47 -28.94 -8.02
N ASP A 6 19.45 -28.59 -8.85
CA ASP A 6 20.20 -29.57 -9.65
C ASP A 6 21.25 -30.26 -8.79
N THR A 7 21.05 -31.54 -8.51
CA THR A 7 21.95 -32.35 -7.66
C THR A 7 23.36 -32.39 -8.24
N ASN A 8 23.50 -32.50 -9.57
CA ASN A 8 24.79 -32.52 -10.22
C ASN A 8 25.53 -31.20 -10.04
N PHE A 9 24.85 -30.08 -10.21
CA PHE A 9 25.42 -28.75 -9.94
C PHE A 9 25.89 -28.63 -8.49
N ARG A 10 25.08 -29.04 -7.50
CA ARG A 10 25.44 -28.98 -6.06
C ARG A 10 26.73 -29.73 -5.77
N ILE A 11 26.94 -30.89 -6.41
CA ILE A 11 28.12 -31.70 -6.21
C ILE A 11 29.36 -31.09 -6.90
N THR A 12 29.18 -30.52 -8.09
CA THR A 12 30.29 -30.16 -8.98
C THR A 12 30.75 -28.70 -8.87
N TYR A 13 29.87 -27.73 -8.48
CA TYR A 13 30.21 -26.32 -8.57
C TYR A 13 31.47 -25.91 -7.77
N LYS A 14 31.77 -26.62 -6.66
CA LYS A 14 32.96 -26.36 -5.83
C LYS A 14 34.25 -26.67 -6.57
N ASN A 15 34.22 -27.60 -7.53
CA ASN A 15 35.37 -28.07 -8.29
C ASN A 15 35.57 -27.36 -9.63
N ILE A 16 34.62 -26.48 -10.05
CA ILE A 16 34.72 -25.73 -11.30
C ILE A 16 35.96 -24.82 -11.22
N GLN A 17 36.77 -24.80 -12.27
CA GLN A 17 37.98 -23.99 -12.39
C GLN A 17 37.72 -22.76 -13.29
N ALA A 18 38.59 -21.76 -13.17
CA ALA A 18 38.67 -20.66 -14.11
C ALA A 18 38.93 -21.15 -15.54
N PRO A 19 38.60 -20.36 -16.58
CA PRO A 19 38.85 -20.71 -17.97
C PRO A 19 40.32 -21.05 -18.20
N THR A 20 40.55 -22.19 -18.87
CA THR A 20 41.90 -22.64 -19.26
C THR A 20 42.46 -21.75 -20.38
N LYS A 21 43.80 -21.86 -20.65
CA LYS A 21 44.42 -21.15 -21.79
C LYS A 21 43.77 -21.57 -23.11
N GLU A 22 43.50 -22.83 -23.31
CA GLU A 22 42.81 -23.34 -24.50
C GLU A 22 41.42 -22.75 -24.69
N GLN A 23 40.64 -22.60 -23.61
CA GLN A 23 39.34 -21.93 -23.63
C GLN A 23 39.46 -20.43 -23.97
N GLN A 24 40.51 -19.77 -23.46
CA GLN A 24 40.82 -18.38 -23.78
C GLN A 24 41.22 -18.23 -25.26
N ASP A 25 42.09 -19.10 -25.78
CA ASP A 25 42.63 -19.02 -27.14
C ASP A 25 41.55 -19.36 -28.20
N THR A 26 40.58 -20.20 -27.86
CA THR A 26 39.47 -20.55 -28.75
C THR A 26 38.30 -19.55 -28.65
N SER A 27 38.28 -18.65 -27.67
CA SER A 27 37.23 -17.67 -27.48
C SER A 27 37.48 -16.40 -28.30
N LYS A 28 36.43 -15.89 -28.93
CA LYS A 28 36.47 -14.58 -29.63
C LYS A 28 36.74 -13.39 -28.69
N TYR A 29 36.47 -13.55 -27.40
CA TYR A 29 36.62 -12.53 -26.37
C TYR A 29 37.37 -13.08 -25.17
N LYS A 30 38.07 -12.22 -24.44
CA LYS A 30 38.71 -12.59 -23.17
C LYS A 30 37.67 -13.04 -22.16
N LEU A 31 37.74 -14.29 -21.71
CA LEU A 31 36.82 -14.85 -20.72
C LEU A 31 37.19 -14.37 -19.32
N ILE A 32 36.18 -13.99 -18.56
CA ILE A 32 36.29 -13.62 -17.14
C ILE A 32 36.54 -14.86 -16.27
N GLU A 33 37.08 -14.69 -15.06
CA GLU A 33 37.43 -15.79 -14.14
C GLU A 33 36.22 -16.66 -13.77
N SER A 34 35.05 -16.08 -13.57
CA SER A 34 33.80 -16.76 -13.23
C SER A 34 33.07 -17.42 -14.40
N HIS A 35 33.58 -17.31 -15.64
CA HIS A 35 32.90 -17.75 -16.87
C HIS A 35 32.36 -19.18 -16.80
N ASN A 36 33.22 -20.14 -16.43
CA ASN A 36 32.85 -21.57 -16.38
C ASN A 36 31.77 -21.83 -15.31
N LEU A 37 31.83 -21.13 -14.17
CA LEU A 37 30.85 -21.22 -13.12
C LEU A 37 29.51 -20.59 -13.55
N ASN A 38 29.54 -19.44 -14.19
CA ASN A 38 28.36 -18.77 -14.74
C ASN A 38 27.64 -19.67 -15.77
N LYS A 39 28.41 -20.28 -16.66
CA LYS A 39 27.91 -21.25 -17.65
C LYS A 39 27.24 -22.45 -16.98
N ALA A 40 27.88 -23.05 -15.99
CA ALA A 40 27.32 -24.16 -15.23
C ALA A 40 26.03 -23.78 -14.48
N ILE A 41 25.95 -22.57 -13.92
CA ILE A 41 24.73 -22.05 -13.30
C ILE A 41 23.60 -21.99 -14.31
N ILE A 42 23.83 -21.42 -15.51
CA ILE A 42 22.82 -21.31 -16.56
C ILE A 42 22.38 -22.71 -17.01
N GLU A 43 23.30 -23.62 -17.24
CA GLU A 43 22.98 -24.99 -17.66
C GLU A 43 22.12 -25.70 -16.61
N ALA A 44 22.47 -25.59 -15.33
CA ALA A 44 21.69 -26.16 -14.24
C ALA A 44 20.28 -25.56 -14.16
N ILE A 45 20.16 -24.24 -14.30
CA ILE A 45 18.85 -23.55 -14.34
C ILE A 45 18.02 -24.06 -15.51
N VAL A 46 18.59 -24.07 -16.73
CA VAL A 46 17.89 -24.47 -17.95
C VAL A 46 17.45 -25.93 -17.88
N ASN A 47 18.30 -26.83 -17.37
CA ASN A 47 17.95 -28.23 -17.17
C ASN A 47 16.78 -28.40 -16.20
N GLN A 48 16.80 -27.69 -15.06
CA GLN A 48 15.71 -27.75 -14.09
C GLN A 48 14.40 -27.22 -14.66
N ILE A 49 14.46 -26.14 -15.44
CA ILE A 49 13.29 -25.56 -16.08
C ILE A 49 12.78 -26.49 -17.18
N ASN A 50 13.61 -26.95 -18.10
CA ASN A 50 13.21 -27.79 -19.25
C ASN A 50 12.56 -29.11 -18.83
N ASN A 51 12.99 -29.70 -17.71
CA ASN A 51 12.41 -30.91 -17.18
C ASN A 51 10.97 -30.77 -16.70
N ARG A 52 10.46 -29.52 -16.59
CA ARG A 52 9.17 -29.20 -15.97
C ARG A 52 8.24 -28.34 -16.81
N ILE A 53 8.62 -27.97 -18.05
CA ILE A 53 7.93 -26.94 -18.88
C ILE A 53 6.76 -27.51 -19.71
N ASN A 54 5.71 -26.69 -19.87
CA ASN A 54 4.59 -26.88 -20.81
C ASN A 54 4.95 -26.55 -22.26
N SER A 55 4.12 -27.00 -23.20
CA SER A 55 4.32 -26.83 -24.66
C SER A 55 4.47 -25.37 -25.12
N TYR A 56 3.86 -24.40 -24.42
CA TYR A 56 3.98 -22.97 -24.73
C TYR A 56 5.36 -22.39 -24.43
N SER A 57 6.02 -22.89 -23.40
CA SER A 57 7.34 -22.42 -23.00
C SER A 57 8.48 -23.09 -23.77
N LYS A 58 8.19 -24.06 -24.66
CA LYS A 58 9.21 -24.68 -25.53
C LYS A 58 9.80 -23.69 -26.55
N GLU A 59 9.08 -22.58 -26.85
CA GLU A 59 9.58 -21.52 -27.74
C GLU A 59 10.48 -20.50 -27.00
N ILE A 60 10.53 -20.55 -25.68
CA ILE A 60 11.35 -19.62 -24.89
C ILE A 60 12.81 -20.10 -24.92
N ASN A 61 13.69 -19.27 -25.44
CA ASN A 61 15.14 -19.49 -25.31
C ASN A 61 15.59 -19.18 -23.89
N TRP A 62 15.36 -20.11 -22.96
CA TRP A 62 15.74 -19.98 -21.55
C TRP A 62 17.22 -19.66 -21.36
N LYS A 63 18.10 -20.26 -22.16
CA LYS A 63 19.52 -19.97 -22.12
C LYS A 63 19.80 -18.50 -22.43
N GLY A 64 19.09 -17.92 -23.39
CA GLY A 64 19.15 -16.49 -23.72
C GLY A 64 18.58 -15.59 -22.61
N GLN A 65 17.51 -16.02 -21.94
CA GLN A 65 16.90 -15.25 -20.86
C GLN A 65 17.83 -15.14 -19.63
N PHE A 66 18.61 -16.17 -19.34
CA PHE A 66 19.60 -16.17 -18.25
C PHE A 66 21.01 -15.78 -18.70
N ALA A 67 21.21 -15.37 -19.96
CA ALA A 67 22.53 -15.05 -20.51
C ALA A 67 23.24 -13.89 -19.75
N PHE A 68 22.49 -12.99 -19.11
CA PHE A 68 23.05 -11.91 -18.28
C PHE A 68 23.93 -12.44 -17.13
N ILE A 69 23.77 -13.71 -16.72
CA ILE A 69 24.63 -14.37 -15.73
C ILE A 69 26.06 -14.52 -16.26
N LEU A 70 26.25 -14.64 -17.60
CA LEU A 70 27.61 -14.74 -18.20
C LEU A 70 28.44 -13.47 -17.98
N ASP A 71 27.77 -12.33 -17.80
CA ASP A 71 28.40 -11.03 -17.63
C ASP A 71 28.79 -10.75 -16.15
N ILE A 72 28.48 -11.69 -15.24
CA ILE A 72 28.84 -11.56 -13.83
C ILE A 72 30.33 -11.82 -13.69
N ASP A 73 31.11 -10.72 -13.57
CA ASP A 73 32.56 -10.76 -13.31
C ASP A 73 32.80 -10.74 -11.79
N TYR A 74 33.12 -11.91 -11.27
CA TYR A 74 33.40 -12.10 -9.85
C TYR A 74 34.56 -13.08 -9.65
N GLU A 75 35.41 -12.83 -8.64
CA GLU A 75 36.49 -13.75 -8.31
C GLU A 75 35.91 -15.13 -7.96
N LEU A 76 36.49 -16.18 -8.53
CA LEU A 76 35.90 -17.52 -8.48
C LEU A 76 35.77 -18.10 -7.05
N LYS A 77 36.75 -17.82 -6.18
CA LYS A 77 36.76 -18.34 -4.80
C LYS A 77 35.65 -17.67 -3.96
N PRO A 78 35.55 -16.34 -3.83
CA PRO A 78 34.45 -15.69 -3.13
C PRO A 78 33.08 -16.02 -3.71
N TYR A 79 32.98 -16.22 -5.02
CA TYR A 79 31.72 -16.59 -5.66
C TYR A 79 31.23 -17.97 -5.22
N LYS A 80 32.11 -18.96 -5.20
CA LYS A 80 31.80 -20.31 -4.67
C LYS A 80 31.42 -20.27 -3.18
N GLU A 81 32.13 -19.45 -2.38
CA GLU A 81 31.80 -19.25 -0.97
C GLU A 81 30.41 -18.62 -0.80
N LEU A 82 30.04 -17.65 -1.64
CA LEU A 82 28.70 -17.05 -1.66
C LEU A 82 27.64 -18.10 -1.98
N ILE A 83 27.84 -18.92 -3.03
CA ILE A 83 26.93 -20.00 -3.39
C ILE A 83 26.78 -20.99 -2.23
N SER A 84 27.89 -21.36 -1.58
CA SER A 84 27.87 -22.27 -0.42
C SER A 84 27.11 -21.69 0.77
N LYS A 85 27.25 -20.37 1.02
CA LYS A 85 26.46 -19.67 2.05
C LYS A 85 24.97 -19.65 1.72
N ILE A 86 24.62 -19.41 0.46
CA ILE A 86 23.22 -19.46 -0.01
C ILE A 86 22.66 -20.88 0.13
N GLU A 87 23.44 -21.91 -0.27
CA GLU A 87 23.05 -23.30 -0.11
C GLU A 87 22.74 -23.64 1.35
N LYS A 88 23.67 -23.35 2.25
CA LYS A 88 23.58 -23.72 3.67
C LYS A 88 22.52 -22.91 4.44
N ASN A 89 22.47 -21.59 4.23
CA ASN A 89 21.71 -20.70 5.11
C ASN A 89 20.33 -20.31 4.53
N ILE A 90 20.11 -20.53 3.24
CA ILE A 90 18.88 -20.14 2.56
C ILE A 90 18.22 -21.35 1.89
N PHE A 91 18.93 -22.04 1.00
CA PHE A 91 18.36 -23.10 0.19
C PHE A 91 17.97 -24.32 1.04
N THR A 92 18.87 -24.83 1.86
CA THR A 92 18.58 -26.00 2.71
C THR A 92 17.45 -25.75 3.71
N PRO A 93 17.40 -24.63 4.46
CA PRO A 93 16.23 -24.33 5.29
C PRO A 93 14.94 -24.16 4.49
N PHE A 94 15.01 -23.62 3.28
CA PHE A 94 13.86 -23.45 2.40
C PHE A 94 13.29 -24.80 1.90
N GLU A 95 14.12 -25.80 1.68
CA GLU A 95 13.65 -27.17 1.33
C GLU A 95 12.73 -27.76 2.43
N PHE A 96 12.81 -27.26 3.67
CA PHE A 96 11.98 -27.70 4.80
C PHE A 96 10.76 -26.79 5.08
N ASP A 97 10.75 -25.54 4.59
CA ASP A 97 9.65 -24.59 4.79
C ASP A 97 9.43 -23.71 3.54
N GLU A 98 8.72 -24.24 2.57
CA GLU A 98 8.48 -23.62 1.25
C GLU A 98 7.57 -22.38 1.26
N LYS A 99 7.10 -21.92 2.44
CA LYS A 99 6.03 -20.92 2.57
C LYS A 99 6.46 -19.45 2.44
N GLN A 100 7.73 -19.14 2.18
CA GLN A 100 8.20 -17.76 2.21
C GLN A 100 8.68 -17.25 0.84
N ASP A 101 8.22 -16.08 0.41
CA ASP A 101 8.80 -15.30 -0.72
C ASP A 101 10.23 -14.83 -0.39
N ILE A 102 11.18 -15.77 -0.40
CA ILE A 102 12.58 -15.49 -0.05
C ILE A 102 13.23 -14.63 -1.12
N LEU A 103 12.94 -14.86 -2.41
CA LEU A 103 13.58 -14.12 -3.49
C LEU A 103 13.03 -12.70 -3.60
N GLY A 104 11.74 -12.50 -3.44
CA GLY A 104 11.17 -11.15 -3.36
C GLY A 104 11.70 -10.36 -2.17
N LYS A 105 11.83 -11.01 -1.01
CA LYS A 105 12.46 -10.40 0.19
C LYS A 105 13.95 -10.08 -0.04
N ALA A 106 14.71 -10.98 -0.62
CA ALA A 106 16.12 -10.76 -0.95
C ALA A 106 16.29 -9.63 -1.96
N TYR A 107 15.45 -9.58 -2.99
CA TYR A 107 15.45 -8.51 -3.98
C TYR A 107 15.06 -7.16 -3.37
N LYS A 108 14.09 -7.14 -2.49
CA LYS A 108 13.70 -5.92 -1.72
C LYS A 108 14.86 -5.39 -0.87
N ILE A 109 15.60 -6.28 -0.19
CA ILE A 109 16.80 -5.93 0.58
C ILE A 109 17.89 -5.40 -0.35
N PHE A 110 18.10 -6.04 -1.49
CA PHE A 110 19.07 -5.59 -2.48
C PHE A 110 18.75 -4.18 -2.99
N LEU A 111 17.51 -3.93 -3.43
CA LEU A 111 17.07 -2.59 -3.86
C LEU A 111 17.24 -1.52 -2.77
N SER A 112 16.96 -1.88 -1.51
CA SER A 112 17.11 -0.94 -0.39
C SER A 112 18.56 -0.59 -0.08
N ARG A 113 19.53 -1.49 -0.38
CA ARG A 113 20.96 -1.32 -0.09
C ARG A 113 21.77 -0.81 -1.28
N ALA A 114 21.35 -1.13 -2.50
CA ALA A 114 22.06 -0.73 -3.72
C ALA A 114 22.04 0.79 -3.97
N GLY A 115 21.33 1.55 -3.12
CA GLY A 115 21.12 2.97 -3.33
C GLY A 115 20.29 3.22 -4.58
N LYS A 116 20.11 4.48 -4.94
CA LYS A 116 19.37 4.93 -6.14
C LYS A 116 20.10 4.60 -7.47
N ILE A 117 20.71 3.44 -7.56
CA ILE A 117 21.36 3.01 -8.80
C ILE A 117 20.25 2.54 -9.73
N ASP A 118 20.07 3.26 -10.80
CA ASP A 118 19.07 3.11 -11.84
C ASP A 118 17.60 3.13 -11.35
N ASN A 119 16.98 4.28 -11.58
CA ASN A 119 15.56 4.57 -11.46
C ASN A 119 14.69 3.66 -12.34
N LYS A 120 14.78 2.36 -12.22
CA LYS A 120 13.73 1.48 -12.70
C LYS A 120 12.54 1.70 -11.77
N ASN A 121 11.43 2.16 -12.31
CA ASN A 121 10.18 2.44 -11.59
C ASN A 121 9.52 1.15 -11.05
N ILE A 122 10.32 0.27 -10.46
CA ILE A 122 9.90 -0.99 -9.89
C ILE A 122 9.28 -0.72 -8.52
N ILE A 123 8.00 -0.95 -8.39
CA ILE A 123 7.25 -0.79 -7.14
C ILE A 123 6.84 -2.17 -6.65
N LEU A 124 7.50 -2.65 -5.61
CA LEU A 124 7.11 -3.92 -4.98
C LEU A 124 5.90 -3.71 -4.08
N THR A 125 4.90 -4.57 -4.19
CA THR A 125 3.72 -4.51 -3.32
C THR A 125 4.09 -5.02 -1.92
N PRO A 126 3.78 -4.28 -0.84
CA PRO A 126 3.95 -4.78 0.53
C PRO A 126 3.18 -6.07 0.78
N ASP A 127 3.75 -6.99 1.57
CA ASP A 127 3.18 -8.33 1.76
C ASP A 127 1.74 -8.31 2.28
N HIS A 128 1.44 -7.47 3.26
CA HIS A 128 0.10 -7.31 3.81
C HIS A 128 -0.92 -6.80 2.77
N ILE A 129 -0.50 -5.98 1.82
CA ILE A 129 -1.37 -5.51 0.72
C ILE A 129 -1.55 -6.61 -0.34
N LYS A 130 -0.50 -7.39 -0.64
CA LYS A 130 -0.63 -8.56 -1.53
C LYS A 130 -1.68 -9.53 -1.00
N HIS A 131 -1.57 -9.90 0.28
CA HIS A 131 -2.51 -10.78 0.96
C HIS A 131 -3.94 -10.24 0.89
N LEU A 132 -4.17 -8.98 1.25
CA LEU A 132 -5.47 -8.34 1.16
C LEU A 132 -6.04 -8.39 -0.27
N MET A 133 -5.25 -8.03 -1.30
CA MET A 133 -5.72 -8.01 -2.69
C MET A 133 -6.09 -9.39 -3.20
N VAL A 134 -5.30 -10.42 -2.87
CA VAL A 134 -5.61 -11.81 -3.22
C VAL A 134 -6.88 -12.28 -2.52
N ARG A 135 -7.05 -11.96 -1.25
CA ARG A 135 -8.26 -12.27 -0.48
C ARG A 135 -9.51 -11.60 -1.07
N LEU A 136 -9.40 -10.32 -1.48
CA LEU A 136 -10.49 -9.58 -2.14
C LEU A 136 -10.87 -10.15 -3.51
N ALA A 137 -9.95 -10.82 -4.20
CA ALA A 137 -10.25 -11.50 -5.46
C ALA A 137 -11.19 -12.71 -5.26
N ARG A 138 -11.32 -13.25 -4.05
CA ARG A 138 -12.16 -14.42 -3.72
C ARG A 138 -11.87 -15.59 -4.64
N LEU A 139 -10.65 -16.09 -4.55
CA LEU A 139 -10.21 -17.19 -5.38
C LEU A 139 -10.94 -18.49 -5.06
N SER A 140 -11.16 -19.31 -6.07
CA SER A 140 -11.63 -20.68 -5.99
C SER A 140 -10.58 -21.63 -6.58
N VAL A 141 -10.71 -22.93 -6.34
CA VAL A 141 -9.83 -23.96 -6.91
C VAL A 141 -9.89 -24.05 -8.43
N ASP A 142 -10.92 -23.50 -9.06
CA ASP A 142 -11.16 -23.54 -10.50
C ASP A 142 -10.80 -22.23 -11.22
N ASP A 143 -10.37 -21.20 -10.48
CA ASP A 143 -10.02 -19.92 -11.09
C ASP A 143 -8.69 -19.99 -11.83
N ILE A 144 -8.62 -19.28 -12.95
CA ILE A 144 -7.37 -18.97 -13.63
C ILE A 144 -6.99 -17.54 -13.28
N VAL A 145 -5.83 -17.38 -12.66
CA VAL A 145 -5.31 -16.11 -12.15
C VAL A 145 -4.27 -15.55 -13.10
N LEU A 146 -4.39 -14.27 -13.40
CA LEU A 146 -3.51 -13.53 -14.30
C LEU A 146 -2.87 -12.36 -13.57
N ASP A 147 -1.57 -12.14 -13.81
CA ASP A 147 -0.85 -10.93 -13.47
C ASP A 147 -0.15 -10.37 -14.71
N THR A 148 -0.59 -9.22 -15.21
CA THR A 148 -0.07 -8.62 -16.44
C THR A 148 1.21 -7.79 -16.27
N CYS A 149 1.70 -7.65 -15.03
CA CYS A 149 2.92 -6.93 -14.66
C CYS A 149 3.56 -7.56 -13.42
N THR A 150 3.91 -8.82 -13.55
CA THR A 150 4.16 -9.78 -12.48
C THR A 150 5.30 -9.38 -11.53
N GLY A 151 6.28 -8.60 -11.99
CA GLY A 151 7.44 -8.29 -11.17
C GLY A 151 8.19 -9.55 -10.77
N THR A 152 8.29 -9.81 -9.47
CA THR A 152 8.92 -11.02 -8.92
C THR A 152 7.97 -12.21 -8.71
N GLY A 153 6.73 -12.13 -9.16
CA GLY A 153 5.74 -13.19 -9.02
C GLY A 153 4.92 -13.17 -7.71
N GLY A 154 5.00 -12.10 -6.95
CA GLY A 154 4.46 -12.04 -5.59
C GLY A 154 2.96 -12.32 -5.49
N PHE A 155 2.12 -11.78 -6.39
CA PHE A 155 0.68 -12.06 -6.40
C PHE A 155 0.36 -13.49 -6.81
N LEU A 156 1.09 -14.03 -7.78
CA LEU A 156 0.87 -15.40 -8.25
C LEU A 156 1.24 -16.43 -7.18
N MET A 157 2.32 -16.19 -6.42
CA MET A 157 2.68 -17.05 -5.29
C MET A 157 1.63 -17.01 -4.18
N GLU A 158 1.17 -15.82 -3.81
CA GLU A 158 0.12 -15.66 -2.81
C GLU A 158 -1.19 -16.34 -3.26
N ALA A 159 -1.56 -16.18 -4.54
CA ALA A 159 -2.71 -16.85 -5.13
C ALA A 159 -2.56 -18.38 -5.12
N MET A 160 -1.36 -18.88 -5.45
CA MET A 160 -1.04 -20.31 -5.40
C MET A 160 -1.22 -20.88 -4.00
N GLU A 161 -0.72 -20.20 -2.98
CA GLU A 161 -0.86 -20.63 -1.58
C GLU A 161 -2.34 -20.68 -1.14
N VAL A 162 -3.11 -19.63 -1.47
CA VAL A 162 -4.54 -19.56 -1.14
C VAL A 162 -5.31 -20.67 -1.84
N MET A 163 -5.10 -20.87 -3.14
CA MET A 163 -5.80 -21.89 -3.92
C MET A 163 -5.41 -23.31 -3.46
N SER A 164 -4.14 -23.56 -3.14
CA SER A 164 -3.68 -24.85 -2.62
C SER A 164 -4.31 -25.16 -1.26
N LYS A 165 -4.45 -24.19 -0.38
CA LYS A 165 -5.20 -24.36 0.88
C LYS A 165 -6.67 -24.71 0.64
N LEU A 166 -7.31 -24.09 -0.35
CA LEU A 166 -8.70 -24.39 -0.73
C LEU A 166 -8.86 -25.79 -1.32
N ALA A 167 -7.81 -26.36 -1.92
CA ALA A 167 -7.81 -27.72 -2.44
C ALA A 167 -7.79 -28.80 -1.33
N LYS A 168 -7.61 -28.44 -0.06
CA LYS A 168 -7.73 -29.31 1.15
C LYS A 168 -6.93 -30.61 1.06
N GLY A 169 -5.72 -30.54 0.49
CA GLY A 169 -4.84 -31.71 0.35
C GLY A 169 -5.19 -32.64 -0.81
N ASN A 170 -6.01 -32.23 -1.75
CA ASN A 170 -6.23 -32.95 -3.00
C ASN A 170 -5.07 -32.69 -3.95
N ASP A 171 -4.18 -33.67 -4.11
CA ASP A 171 -2.94 -33.55 -4.89
C ASP A 171 -3.21 -33.24 -6.37
N GLU A 172 -4.26 -33.80 -6.98
CA GLU A 172 -4.61 -33.51 -8.37
C GLU A 172 -5.02 -32.05 -8.56
N LEU A 173 -5.81 -31.51 -7.64
CA LEU A 173 -6.17 -30.09 -7.67
C LEU A 173 -4.96 -29.19 -7.44
N ILE A 174 -4.12 -29.54 -6.49
CA ILE A 174 -2.87 -28.80 -6.21
C ILE A 174 -1.97 -28.79 -7.43
N GLU A 175 -1.75 -29.96 -8.06
CA GLU A 175 -0.96 -30.05 -9.28
C GLU A 175 -1.57 -29.25 -10.43
N ARG A 176 -2.90 -29.29 -10.60
CA ARG A 176 -3.60 -28.49 -11.61
C ARG A 176 -3.43 -26.99 -11.38
N ILE A 177 -3.58 -26.53 -10.12
CA ILE A 177 -3.37 -25.12 -9.75
C ILE A 177 -1.96 -24.69 -10.11
N HIS A 178 -0.95 -25.44 -9.66
CA HIS A 178 0.45 -25.12 -9.88
C HIS A 178 0.83 -25.12 -11.36
N ARG A 179 0.28 -26.03 -12.17
CA ARG A 179 0.70 -26.21 -13.57
C ARG A 179 -0.12 -25.42 -14.59
N HIS A 180 -1.36 -25.06 -14.28
CA HIS A 180 -2.29 -24.63 -15.33
C HIS A 180 -3.18 -23.42 -14.97
N GLN A 181 -3.05 -22.85 -13.78
CA GLN A 181 -4.02 -21.84 -13.34
C GLN A 181 -3.40 -20.48 -12.98
N LEU A 182 -2.07 -20.35 -13.00
CA LEU A 182 -1.35 -19.12 -12.62
C LEU A 182 -0.53 -18.63 -13.80
N TYR A 183 -0.81 -17.44 -14.30
CA TYR A 183 -0.19 -16.87 -15.50
C TYR A 183 0.34 -15.45 -15.22
N GLY A 184 1.55 -15.16 -15.69
CA GLY A 184 2.18 -13.87 -15.51
C GLY A 184 2.89 -13.33 -16.75
N PHE A 185 2.84 -12.01 -16.94
CA PHE A 185 3.61 -11.30 -17.96
C PHE A 185 4.65 -10.40 -17.28
N GLU A 186 5.89 -10.43 -17.78
CA GLU A 186 6.96 -9.54 -17.31
C GLU A 186 7.86 -9.12 -18.47
N ILE A 187 8.16 -7.83 -18.56
CA ILE A 187 8.98 -7.24 -19.61
C ILE A 187 10.47 -7.13 -19.23
N ASP A 188 10.76 -6.94 -17.94
CA ASP A 188 12.15 -6.87 -17.45
C ASP A 188 12.73 -8.27 -17.32
N ARG A 189 13.87 -8.52 -17.98
CA ARG A 189 14.53 -9.84 -17.96
C ARG A 189 14.90 -10.32 -16.58
N THR A 190 15.38 -9.42 -15.73
CA THR A 190 15.81 -9.76 -14.37
C THR A 190 14.60 -10.13 -13.50
N LEU A 191 13.53 -9.34 -13.56
CA LEU A 191 12.29 -9.62 -12.84
C LEU A 191 11.62 -10.88 -13.37
N PHE A 192 11.59 -11.08 -14.68
CA PHE A 192 11.10 -12.32 -15.29
C PHE A 192 11.85 -13.55 -14.78
N ALA A 193 13.19 -13.50 -14.78
CA ALA A 193 14.00 -14.60 -14.25
C ALA A 193 13.76 -14.84 -12.76
N LEU A 194 13.57 -13.77 -11.97
CA LEU A 194 13.21 -13.87 -10.56
C LEU A 194 11.82 -14.46 -10.36
N ALA A 195 10.83 -14.02 -11.14
CA ALA A 195 9.47 -14.54 -11.08
C ALA A 195 9.42 -16.03 -11.42
N CYS A 196 10.06 -16.44 -12.52
CA CYS A 196 10.21 -17.86 -12.88
C CYS A 196 10.88 -18.65 -11.76
N SER A 197 11.92 -18.06 -11.14
CA SER A 197 12.65 -18.71 -10.05
C SER A 197 11.79 -18.86 -8.80
N ASN A 198 11.03 -17.85 -8.45
CA ASN A 198 10.10 -17.87 -7.33
C ASN A 198 9.00 -18.92 -7.53
N MET A 199 8.30 -18.85 -8.66
CA MET A 199 7.25 -19.81 -8.99
C MET A 199 7.78 -21.24 -8.98
N PHE A 200 8.95 -21.47 -9.59
CA PHE A 200 9.60 -22.77 -9.61
C PHE A 200 9.97 -23.29 -8.20
N LEU A 201 10.50 -22.43 -7.33
CA LEU A 201 10.89 -22.80 -5.98
C LEU A 201 9.70 -23.18 -5.10
N HIS A 202 8.56 -22.54 -5.33
CA HIS A 202 7.32 -22.79 -4.59
C HIS A 202 6.44 -23.92 -5.18
N GLY A 203 7.01 -24.75 -6.06
CA GLY A 203 6.36 -25.95 -6.55
C GLY A 203 5.53 -25.76 -7.81
N ASP A 204 5.51 -24.56 -8.41
CA ASP A 204 5.00 -24.36 -9.76
C ASP A 204 5.91 -25.10 -10.75
N GLY A 205 5.58 -26.35 -11.03
CA GLY A 205 6.38 -27.23 -11.85
C GLY A 205 6.46 -26.83 -13.32
N ARG A 206 5.68 -25.83 -13.77
CA ARG A 206 5.60 -25.40 -15.16
C ARG A 206 5.30 -23.93 -15.20
N SER A 207 6.30 -23.08 -14.99
CA SER A 207 6.11 -21.64 -15.02
C SER A 207 5.32 -21.18 -16.27
N ASN A 208 4.10 -20.72 -16.06
CA ASN A 208 3.29 -20.09 -17.11
C ASN A 208 3.60 -18.59 -17.20
N MET A 209 4.87 -18.26 -16.99
CA MET A 209 5.40 -16.92 -17.15
C MET A 209 5.67 -16.64 -18.62
N ILE A 210 5.22 -15.48 -19.08
CA ILE A 210 5.39 -15.00 -20.46
C ILE A 210 6.32 -13.80 -20.43
N PHE A 211 7.47 -13.91 -21.10
CA PHE A 211 8.37 -12.78 -21.29
C PHE A 211 7.85 -11.88 -22.40
N GLY A 212 7.56 -10.63 -22.08
CA GLY A 212 7.07 -9.65 -23.07
C GLY A 212 6.30 -8.50 -22.48
N ASN A 213 5.98 -7.54 -23.31
CA ASN A 213 5.18 -6.38 -22.94
C ASN A 213 3.68 -6.69 -23.11
N SER A 214 3.00 -6.94 -22.01
CA SER A 214 1.55 -7.23 -22.01
C SER A 214 0.68 -6.13 -22.65
N LEU A 215 1.16 -4.89 -22.73
CA LEU A 215 0.42 -3.79 -23.36
C LEU A 215 0.51 -3.79 -24.90
N ILE A 216 1.62 -4.29 -25.46
CA ILE A 216 1.88 -4.30 -26.91
C ILE A 216 1.40 -5.61 -27.54
N GLU A 217 1.49 -6.70 -26.81
CA GLU A 217 1.16 -8.05 -27.28
C GLU A 217 -0.33 -8.26 -27.59
N VAL A 218 -1.18 -7.27 -27.27
CA VAL A 218 -2.61 -7.31 -27.60
C VAL A 218 -2.78 -7.23 -29.11
N GLY A 219 -3.41 -8.26 -29.67
CA GLY A 219 -3.50 -8.46 -31.11
C GLY A 219 -2.40 -9.38 -31.65
N SER A 220 -1.36 -9.70 -30.87
CA SER A 220 -0.42 -10.74 -31.26
C SER A 220 -1.07 -12.13 -31.23
N LYS A 221 -0.47 -13.08 -31.97
CA LYS A 221 -0.91 -14.47 -31.96
C LYS A 221 -0.86 -15.07 -30.55
N ILE A 222 0.19 -14.78 -29.80
CA ILE A 222 0.39 -15.25 -28.41
C ILE A 222 -0.77 -14.81 -27.52
N TYR A 223 -1.16 -13.54 -27.60
CA TYR A 223 -2.22 -12.98 -26.78
C TYR A 223 -3.61 -13.52 -27.14
N SER A 224 -3.88 -13.65 -28.45
CA SER A 224 -5.13 -14.22 -28.95
C SER A 224 -5.29 -15.69 -28.58
N GLU A 225 -4.20 -16.46 -28.66
CA GLU A 225 -4.16 -17.85 -28.21
C GLU A 225 -4.30 -17.96 -26.70
N PHE A 226 -3.62 -17.09 -25.93
CA PHE A 226 -3.75 -17.04 -24.49
C PHE A 226 -5.20 -16.84 -24.06
N LYS A 227 -5.86 -15.80 -24.57
CA LYS A 227 -7.26 -15.51 -24.26
C LYS A 227 -8.20 -16.64 -24.61
N ARG A 228 -8.02 -17.23 -25.81
CA ARG A 228 -8.85 -18.35 -26.29
C ARG A 228 -8.70 -19.61 -25.44
N THR A 229 -7.47 -19.88 -24.98
CA THR A 229 -7.10 -21.16 -24.34
C THR A 229 -7.34 -21.12 -22.84
N TYR A 230 -6.93 -20.03 -22.18
CA TYR A 230 -6.85 -20.01 -20.72
C TYR A 230 -7.99 -19.31 -20.00
N LYS A 231 -8.68 -18.36 -20.67
CA LYS A 231 -9.90 -17.72 -20.14
C LYS A 231 -9.79 -17.26 -18.68
N PRO A 232 -8.89 -16.33 -18.36
CA PRO A 232 -8.66 -15.91 -16.98
C PRO A 232 -9.91 -15.28 -16.38
N ARG A 233 -10.20 -15.63 -15.12
CA ARG A 233 -11.34 -15.12 -14.36
C ARG A 233 -10.94 -14.15 -13.26
N LYS A 234 -9.68 -14.13 -12.89
CA LYS A 234 -9.11 -13.24 -11.86
C LYS A 234 -7.85 -12.58 -12.40
N CYS A 235 -7.76 -11.28 -12.23
CA CYS A 235 -6.56 -10.53 -12.52
C CYS A 235 -6.19 -9.69 -11.31
N ILE A 236 -4.95 -9.81 -10.82
CA ILE A 236 -4.47 -9.14 -9.61
C ILE A 236 -3.15 -8.49 -9.95
N ILE A 237 -3.10 -7.15 -9.94
CA ILE A 237 -1.95 -6.42 -10.47
C ILE A 237 -1.57 -5.17 -9.67
N ASN A 238 -0.27 -4.84 -9.72
CA ASN A 238 0.29 -3.55 -9.30
C ASN A 238 1.14 -3.00 -10.45
N PRO A 239 0.56 -2.22 -11.39
CA PRO A 239 1.28 -1.74 -12.56
C PRO A 239 2.28 -0.62 -12.22
N PRO A 240 3.22 -0.30 -13.12
CA PRO A 240 4.07 0.88 -12.98
C PRO A 240 3.24 2.18 -12.90
N TYR A 241 3.66 3.13 -12.02
CA TYR A 241 2.92 4.38 -11.75
C TYR A 241 3.31 5.54 -12.67
N GLU A 242 3.72 5.26 -13.89
CA GLU A 242 4.12 6.29 -14.86
C GLU A 242 2.91 6.80 -15.64
N LYS A 243 2.67 8.11 -15.59
CA LYS A 243 1.61 8.81 -16.36
C LYS A 243 0.35 7.97 -16.58
N ASN A 244 0.08 7.56 -17.83
CA ASN A 244 -1.14 6.83 -18.23
C ASN A 244 -0.96 5.30 -18.23
N LEU A 245 0.18 4.75 -17.77
CA LEU A 245 0.39 3.31 -17.77
C LEU A 245 -0.64 2.56 -16.91
N PRO A 246 -0.95 2.96 -15.68
CA PRO A 246 -1.90 2.22 -14.86
C PRO A 246 -3.25 2.00 -15.56
N ILE A 247 -3.79 3.01 -16.23
CA ILE A 247 -5.08 2.87 -16.92
C ILE A 247 -5.00 1.96 -18.15
N GLN A 248 -3.85 1.93 -18.84
CA GLN A 248 -3.64 0.99 -19.96
C GLN A 248 -3.63 -0.46 -19.44
N PHE A 249 -3.04 -0.71 -18.27
CA PHE A 249 -3.10 -2.01 -17.63
C PHE A 249 -4.51 -2.41 -17.20
N VAL A 250 -5.35 -1.45 -16.77
CA VAL A 250 -6.78 -1.71 -16.51
C VAL A 250 -7.47 -2.20 -17.78
N TYR A 251 -7.29 -1.50 -18.91
CA TYR A 251 -7.88 -1.91 -20.20
C TYR A 251 -7.45 -3.32 -20.60
N LYS A 252 -6.14 -3.60 -20.52
CA LYS A 252 -5.59 -4.88 -20.91
C LYS A 252 -6.08 -6.02 -20.04
N ALA A 253 -6.10 -5.82 -18.75
CA ALA A 253 -6.64 -6.79 -17.80
C ALA A 253 -8.12 -7.09 -18.09
N LEU A 254 -8.94 -6.04 -18.29
CA LEU A 254 -10.36 -6.21 -18.59
C LEU A 254 -10.58 -6.87 -19.97
N GLU A 255 -9.73 -6.59 -20.95
CA GLU A 255 -9.82 -7.23 -22.27
C GLU A 255 -9.56 -8.74 -22.18
N LEU A 256 -8.57 -9.16 -21.38
CA LEU A 256 -8.20 -10.57 -21.19
C LEU A 256 -9.20 -11.37 -20.36
N LEU A 257 -9.80 -10.75 -19.37
CA LEU A 257 -10.71 -11.41 -18.46
C LEU A 257 -11.96 -11.95 -19.19
N GLU A 258 -12.46 -13.09 -18.75
CA GLU A 258 -13.78 -13.60 -19.12
C GLU A 258 -14.91 -12.70 -18.58
N PRO A 259 -16.12 -12.76 -19.16
CA PRO A 259 -17.30 -12.10 -18.59
C PRO A 259 -17.47 -12.50 -17.11
N ASN A 260 -17.81 -11.53 -16.27
CA ASN A 260 -17.87 -11.64 -14.81
C ASN A 260 -16.51 -11.90 -14.12
N GLY A 261 -15.41 -11.86 -14.86
CA GLY A 261 -14.07 -11.92 -14.29
C GLY A 261 -13.77 -10.69 -13.44
N LYS A 262 -12.92 -10.85 -12.43
CA LYS A 262 -12.56 -9.79 -11.48
C LYS A 262 -11.16 -9.28 -11.68
N LEU A 263 -11.03 -7.95 -11.68
CA LEU A 263 -9.76 -7.24 -11.64
C LEU A 263 -9.61 -6.59 -10.27
N ILE A 264 -8.53 -6.92 -9.56
CA ILE A 264 -8.09 -6.22 -8.35
C ILE A 264 -6.78 -5.53 -8.67
N ILE A 265 -6.76 -4.22 -8.62
CA ILE A 265 -5.59 -3.43 -9.01
C ILE A 265 -5.28 -2.37 -7.96
N VAL A 266 -4.00 -2.25 -7.61
CA VAL A 266 -3.51 -1.11 -6.81
C VAL A 266 -2.80 -0.12 -7.73
N MET A 267 -3.18 1.15 -7.66
CA MET A 267 -2.60 2.20 -8.50
C MET A 267 -2.75 3.57 -7.82
N PRO A 268 -2.08 4.62 -8.33
CA PRO A 268 -2.28 5.97 -7.80
C PRO A 268 -3.76 6.34 -7.80
N SER A 269 -4.23 6.88 -6.68
CA SER A 269 -5.64 7.21 -6.47
C SER A 269 -6.19 8.16 -7.54
N ILE A 270 -5.33 9.02 -8.10
CA ILE A 270 -5.72 9.99 -9.13
C ILE A 270 -5.90 9.39 -10.53
N THR A 271 -5.53 8.13 -10.75
CA THR A 271 -5.55 7.51 -12.10
C THR A 271 -6.94 7.52 -12.72
N LEU A 272 -7.98 7.33 -11.93
CA LEU A 272 -9.38 7.39 -12.38
C LEU A 272 -10.04 8.74 -12.07
N ASN A 273 -9.26 9.81 -11.95
CA ASN A 273 -9.81 11.14 -11.77
C ASN A 273 -10.17 11.74 -13.13
N LYS A 274 -11.30 12.45 -13.22
CA LYS A 274 -11.79 13.15 -14.42
C LYS A 274 -10.75 14.07 -15.06
N ASN A 275 -9.86 14.68 -14.27
CA ASN A 275 -8.86 15.65 -14.73
C ASN A 275 -7.56 14.99 -15.22
N VAL A 276 -7.40 13.69 -15.12
CA VAL A 276 -6.16 12.95 -15.41
C VAL A 276 -6.42 11.87 -16.47
N GLY A 277 -6.90 12.26 -17.62
CA GLY A 277 -6.99 11.36 -18.77
C GLY A 277 -8.39 10.88 -19.13
N SER A 278 -8.59 10.69 -20.41
CA SER A 278 -9.85 10.37 -21.08
C SER A 278 -10.32 8.91 -20.90
N GLY A 279 -9.68 8.14 -20.01
CA GLY A 279 -9.89 6.70 -19.97
C GLY A 279 -10.90 6.18 -18.95
N THR A 280 -11.31 6.97 -17.97
CA THR A 280 -12.21 6.50 -16.89
C THR A 280 -13.58 6.08 -17.44
N GLU A 281 -14.17 6.86 -18.33
CA GLU A 281 -15.47 6.55 -18.92
C GLU A 281 -15.42 5.26 -19.74
N ASP A 282 -14.33 5.03 -20.47
CA ASP A 282 -14.19 3.83 -21.29
C ASP A 282 -13.97 2.58 -20.44
N VAL A 283 -13.21 2.68 -19.33
CA VAL A 283 -13.11 1.59 -18.35
C VAL A 283 -14.49 1.24 -17.78
N LEU A 284 -15.28 2.25 -17.43
CA LEU A 284 -16.63 2.04 -16.87
C LEU A 284 -17.63 1.48 -17.92
N LYS A 285 -17.38 1.64 -19.22
CA LYS A 285 -18.13 0.93 -20.27
C LYS A 285 -17.81 -0.57 -20.35
N MET A 286 -16.60 -0.96 -19.92
CA MET A 286 -16.14 -2.36 -20.00
C MET A 286 -16.38 -3.15 -18.73
N ALA A 287 -16.51 -2.46 -17.59
CA ALA A 287 -16.59 -3.12 -16.28
C ALA A 287 -17.36 -2.28 -15.27
N ARG A 288 -18.02 -2.98 -14.35
CA ARG A 288 -18.57 -2.38 -13.13
C ARG A 288 -17.44 -2.18 -12.13
N LEU A 289 -17.34 -0.98 -11.57
CA LEU A 289 -16.51 -0.72 -10.39
C LEU A 289 -17.29 -1.15 -9.14
N ASP A 290 -16.76 -2.11 -8.40
CA ASP A 290 -17.41 -2.66 -7.21
C ASP A 290 -17.01 -1.90 -5.95
N PHE A 291 -15.71 -1.61 -5.79
CA PHE A 291 -15.18 -0.90 -4.62
C PHE A 291 -13.89 -0.16 -4.91
N VAL A 292 -13.59 0.80 -4.03
CA VAL A 292 -12.32 1.53 -3.97
C VAL A 292 -11.85 1.60 -2.51
N ILE A 293 -10.65 1.09 -2.23
CA ILE A 293 -10.03 1.16 -0.90
C ILE A 293 -8.84 2.11 -0.98
N LYS A 294 -8.92 3.26 -0.35
CA LYS A 294 -7.80 4.18 -0.23
C LYS A 294 -6.81 3.66 0.80
N LEU A 295 -5.54 3.65 0.44
CA LEU A 295 -4.46 3.18 1.30
C LEU A 295 -3.77 4.36 2.01
N PRO A 296 -3.20 4.13 3.21
CA PRO A 296 -2.39 5.13 3.90
C PRO A 296 -1.22 5.59 3.03
N LEU A 297 -0.88 6.87 3.07
CA LEU A 297 0.25 7.44 2.33
C LEU A 297 1.58 6.72 2.64
N SER A 298 1.69 6.15 3.84
CA SER A 298 2.86 5.41 4.30
C SER A 298 3.06 4.05 3.62
N THR A 299 2.03 3.50 2.94
CA THR A 299 2.05 2.12 2.40
C THR A 299 3.21 1.87 1.44
N PHE A 300 3.49 2.80 0.52
CA PHE A 300 4.57 2.68 -0.47
C PHE A 300 5.77 3.60 -0.20
N ARG A 301 5.82 4.25 0.98
CA ARG A 301 6.87 5.22 1.33
C ARG A 301 8.27 4.63 1.36
N GLU A 302 8.42 3.39 1.82
CA GLU A 302 9.72 2.71 1.89
C GLU A 302 10.37 2.48 0.52
N GLN A 303 9.58 2.56 -0.54
CA GLN A 303 10.02 2.42 -1.93
C GLN A 303 10.25 3.79 -2.59
N GLY A 304 10.38 4.86 -1.79
CA GLY A 304 10.62 6.22 -2.28
C GLY A 304 9.42 6.88 -2.96
N ARG A 305 8.22 6.29 -2.83
CA ARG A 305 6.99 6.84 -3.43
C ARG A 305 6.11 7.50 -2.37
N THR A 306 5.89 8.80 -2.54
CA THR A 306 4.98 9.60 -1.71
C THR A 306 3.75 9.94 -2.55
N VAL A 307 2.96 8.94 -2.86
CA VAL A 307 1.73 9.07 -3.66
C VAL A 307 0.59 8.32 -2.99
N TYR A 308 -0.58 8.93 -2.94
CA TYR A 308 -1.78 8.23 -2.50
C TYR A 308 -2.14 7.15 -3.50
N THR A 309 -2.30 5.93 -3.00
CA THR A 309 -2.71 4.77 -3.78
C THR A 309 -4.04 4.25 -3.30
N SER A 310 -4.78 3.62 -4.19
CA SER A 310 -6.01 2.93 -3.86
C SER A 310 -6.05 1.56 -4.52
N ILE A 311 -6.71 0.62 -3.87
CA ILE A 311 -7.09 -0.67 -4.45
C ILE A 311 -8.45 -0.48 -5.10
N PHE A 312 -8.55 -0.80 -6.38
CA PHE A 312 -9.80 -0.78 -7.15
C PHE A 312 -10.21 -2.21 -7.46
N GLY A 313 -11.48 -2.53 -7.22
CA GLY A 313 -12.08 -3.81 -7.59
C GLY A 313 -13.09 -3.63 -8.71
N PHE A 314 -12.87 -4.30 -9.83
CA PHE A 314 -13.76 -4.29 -10.98
C PHE A 314 -14.30 -5.68 -11.27
N THR A 315 -15.53 -5.73 -11.77
CA THR A 315 -16.09 -6.92 -12.40
C THR A 315 -16.34 -6.62 -13.87
N LYS A 316 -15.74 -7.42 -14.77
CA LYS A 316 -15.98 -7.27 -16.22
C LYS A 316 -17.45 -7.51 -16.55
N ASP A 317 -18.10 -6.54 -17.12
CA ASP A 317 -19.52 -6.58 -17.47
C ASP A 317 -19.71 -5.96 -18.86
N SER A 318 -20.35 -6.67 -19.79
CA SER A 318 -20.64 -6.18 -21.14
C SER A 318 -21.57 -4.95 -21.14
N GLY A 319 -22.36 -4.76 -20.09
CA GLY A 319 -23.18 -3.57 -19.88
C GLY A 319 -22.45 -2.43 -19.20
N GLY A 320 -21.21 -2.66 -18.75
CA GLY A 320 -20.41 -1.69 -18.02
C GLY A 320 -20.98 -1.36 -16.63
N HIS A 321 -20.56 -0.22 -16.11
CA HIS A 321 -21.06 0.35 -14.87
C HIS A 321 -22.38 1.09 -15.12
N ARG A 322 -23.45 0.67 -14.48
CA ARG A 322 -24.79 1.23 -14.69
C ARG A 322 -25.04 2.42 -13.78
N LYS A 323 -25.98 3.28 -14.15
CA LYS A 323 -26.35 4.47 -13.36
C LYS A 323 -26.78 4.17 -11.92
N ASP A 324 -27.36 2.98 -11.71
CA ASP A 324 -27.85 2.57 -10.40
C ASP A 324 -26.84 1.70 -9.62
N ASP A 325 -25.68 1.40 -10.21
CA ASP A 325 -24.64 0.65 -9.54
C ASP A 325 -23.96 1.53 -8.49
N ARG A 326 -23.94 1.05 -7.25
CA ARG A 326 -23.28 1.72 -6.15
C ARG A 326 -21.87 1.16 -5.95
N VAL A 327 -20.91 2.04 -5.80
CA VAL A 327 -19.52 1.70 -5.48
C VAL A 327 -19.30 1.85 -3.99
N LEU A 328 -18.66 0.86 -3.38
CA LEU A 328 -18.22 0.94 -1.99
C LEU A 328 -16.86 1.63 -1.93
N PHE A 329 -16.79 2.75 -1.24
CA PHE A 329 -15.55 3.47 -0.94
C PHE A 329 -15.14 3.20 0.50
N TYR A 330 -13.88 2.81 0.70
CA TYR A 330 -13.30 2.52 2.01
C TYR A 330 -12.04 3.38 2.23
N ASP A 331 -11.96 4.12 3.32
CA ASP A 331 -10.77 4.90 3.70
C ASP A 331 -9.93 4.15 4.74
N LEU A 332 -8.89 3.45 4.32
CA LEU A 332 -7.93 2.85 5.23
C LEU A 332 -6.94 3.91 5.71
N VAL A 333 -7.28 4.55 6.82
CA VAL A 333 -6.48 5.63 7.41
C VAL A 333 -5.18 5.12 8.04
N ASP A 334 -5.22 3.95 8.69
CA ASP A 334 -4.09 3.32 9.38
C ASP A 334 -4.11 1.81 9.12
N ASP A 335 -3.02 1.28 8.60
CA ASP A 335 -2.84 -0.15 8.37
C ASP A 335 -2.24 -0.89 9.59
N GLY A 336 -2.08 -0.21 10.72
CA GLY A 336 -1.56 -0.80 11.95
C GLY A 336 -0.05 -1.05 11.97
N LEU A 337 0.66 -0.84 10.84
CA LEU A 337 2.10 -1.07 10.75
C LEU A 337 2.90 0.14 11.22
N VAL A 338 3.98 -0.11 11.95
CA VAL A 338 4.90 0.92 12.46
C VAL A 338 6.28 0.76 11.83
N SER A 339 6.95 1.89 11.58
CA SER A 339 8.33 1.87 11.08
C SER A 339 9.29 1.48 12.22
N VAL A 340 10.14 0.49 11.96
CA VAL A 340 11.16 0.01 12.88
C VAL A 340 12.52 0.14 12.19
N GLN A 341 13.50 0.70 12.91
CA GLN A 341 14.85 0.91 12.38
C GLN A 341 15.42 -0.40 11.82
N HIS A 342 15.98 -0.37 10.62
CA HIS A 342 16.56 -1.49 9.86
C HIS A 342 15.60 -2.63 9.47
N LYS A 343 14.31 -2.58 9.87
CA LYS A 343 13.31 -3.60 9.55
C LYS A 343 12.18 -3.10 8.64
N GLY A 344 12.13 -1.78 8.38
CA GLY A 344 11.04 -1.19 7.64
C GLY A 344 9.73 -1.15 8.43
N ARG A 345 8.60 -1.17 7.73
CA ARG A 345 7.27 -1.18 8.36
C ARG A 345 6.87 -2.61 8.73
N VAL A 346 6.56 -2.82 10.00
CA VAL A 346 6.20 -4.13 10.54
C VAL A 346 4.93 -4.04 11.38
N ASP A 347 4.14 -5.09 11.42
CA ASP A 347 2.97 -5.23 12.30
C ASP A 347 3.42 -5.62 13.72
N LYS A 348 4.06 -4.66 14.41
CA LYS A 348 4.60 -4.88 15.77
C LYS A 348 3.52 -5.27 16.79
N TYR A 349 2.31 -4.77 16.62
CA TYR A 349 1.21 -4.93 17.57
C TYR A 349 0.17 -5.94 17.10
N LYS A 350 0.45 -6.71 16.05
CA LYS A 350 -0.44 -7.74 15.48
C LYS A 350 -1.85 -7.20 15.17
N ARG A 351 -1.93 -5.97 14.64
CA ARG A 351 -3.20 -5.29 14.35
C ARG A 351 -3.73 -5.57 12.96
N TRP A 352 -2.84 -5.94 12.01
CA TRP A 352 -3.20 -6.03 10.60
C TRP A 352 -4.30 -7.07 10.34
N ASN A 353 -4.23 -8.25 10.93
CA ASN A 353 -5.23 -9.30 10.68
C ASN A 353 -6.65 -8.81 11.00
N ALA A 354 -6.85 -8.13 12.14
CA ALA A 354 -8.16 -7.59 12.51
C ALA A 354 -8.61 -6.47 11.56
N ILE A 355 -7.68 -5.63 11.07
CA ILE A 355 -7.96 -4.58 10.10
C ILE A 355 -8.35 -5.21 8.76
N GLU A 356 -7.62 -6.21 8.30
CA GLU A 356 -7.90 -6.93 7.06
C GLU A 356 -9.24 -7.65 7.11
N ASP A 357 -9.56 -8.31 8.22
CA ASP A 357 -10.86 -8.96 8.42
C ASP A 357 -12.01 -7.95 8.34
N ALA A 358 -11.86 -6.79 8.99
CA ALA A 358 -12.85 -5.73 8.94
C ALA A 358 -13.05 -5.18 7.51
N ILE A 359 -11.97 -4.99 6.74
CA ILE A 359 -12.06 -4.58 5.33
C ILE A 359 -12.79 -5.64 4.52
N TYR A 360 -12.39 -6.91 4.67
CA TYR A 360 -12.96 -8.02 3.92
C TYR A 360 -14.47 -8.19 4.21
N ASP A 361 -14.86 -8.10 5.46
CA ASP A 361 -16.26 -8.21 5.88
C ASP A 361 -17.12 -7.08 5.32
N VAL A 362 -16.63 -5.85 5.35
CA VAL A 362 -17.30 -4.69 4.79
C VAL A 362 -17.48 -4.83 3.27
N ILE A 363 -16.43 -5.20 2.55
CA ILE A 363 -16.48 -5.38 1.09
C ILE A 363 -17.45 -6.52 0.72
N ASN A 364 -17.52 -7.59 1.53
CA ASN A 364 -18.39 -8.74 1.27
C ASN A 364 -19.84 -8.48 1.64
N SER A 365 -20.10 -7.89 2.79
CA SER A 365 -21.44 -7.57 3.26
C SER A 365 -21.99 -6.33 2.58
N SER A 366 -21.11 -5.54 1.96
CA SER A 366 -21.44 -4.21 1.43
C SER A 366 -22.09 -3.31 2.48
N LYS A 367 -21.69 -3.45 3.73
CA LYS A 367 -22.19 -2.67 4.86
C LYS A 367 -21.49 -1.31 4.89
N GLU A 368 -22.26 -0.27 5.10
CA GLU A 368 -21.73 1.07 5.33
C GLU A 368 -21.35 1.23 6.80
N ILE A 369 -20.19 1.81 7.06
CA ILE A 369 -19.72 2.17 8.40
C ILE A 369 -19.37 3.65 8.37
N TYR A 370 -20.03 4.44 9.21
CA TYR A 370 -19.80 5.87 9.33
C TYR A 370 -18.30 6.19 9.46
N ASP A 371 -17.82 7.20 8.71
CA ASP A 371 -16.43 7.64 8.66
C ASP A 371 -15.37 6.60 8.20
N VAL A 372 -15.78 5.40 7.83
CA VAL A 372 -14.88 4.34 7.36
C VAL A 372 -15.18 3.96 5.91
N CYS A 373 -16.44 3.73 5.60
CA CYS A 373 -16.85 3.35 4.25
C CYS A 373 -18.28 3.78 3.96
N GLU A 374 -18.52 4.10 2.69
CA GLU A 374 -19.84 4.47 2.18
C GLU A 374 -20.10 3.85 0.81
N LYS A 375 -21.37 3.66 0.48
CA LYS A 375 -21.81 3.32 -0.88
C LYS A 375 -22.40 4.53 -1.56
N ARG A 376 -21.85 4.90 -2.70
CA ARG A 376 -22.41 6.00 -3.50
C ARG A 376 -22.56 5.63 -4.96
N LEU A 377 -23.50 6.31 -5.61
CA LEU A 377 -23.62 6.31 -7.07
C LEU A 377 -22.47 7.14 -7.66
N ILE A 378 -22.02 6.73 -8.84
CA ILE A 378 -21.04 7.51 -9.61
C ILE A 378 -21.79 8.22 -10.75
N TYR A 379 -21.64 9.54 -10.79
CA TYR A 379 -22.17 10.36 -11.89
C TYR A 379 -21.06 10.76 -12.85
N ASN A 380 -21.42 11.05 -14.11
CA ASN A 380 -20.47 11.58 -15.08
C ASN A 380 -19.80 12.83 -14.51
N GLY A 381 -18.50 12.74 -14.28
CA GLY A 381 -17.71 13.83 -13.75
C GLY A 381 -17.33 13.70 -12.28
N ASP A 382 -17.78 12.66 -11.59
CA ASP A 382 -17.33 12.39 -10.24
C ASP A 382 -15.90 11.92 -10.23
N THR A 383 -15.16 12.31 -9.19
CA THR A 383 -13.86 11.73 -8.91
C THR A 383 -14.07 10.34 -8.31
N LEU A 384 -13.49 9.31 -8.91
CA LEU A 384 -13.47 7.96 -8.35
C LEU A 384 -12.37 7.78 -7.28
N VAL A 385 -11.92 8.88 -6.75
CA VAL A 385 -10.93 8.92 -5.69
C VAL A 385 -11.66 9.10 -4.37
N PRO A 386 -11.41 8.25 -3.38
CA PRO A 386 -11.84 8.52 -2.02
C PRO A 386 -10.98 9.68 -1.47
N TYR A 387 -11.19 10.88 -1.97
CA TYR A 387 -10.71 12.06 -1.28
C TYR A 387 -11.59 12.29 -0.07
N GLY A 388 -10.91 12.11 1.05
CA GLY A 388 -11.53 12.32 2.33
C GLY A 388 -12.95 11.95 2.22
N PHE A 389 -13.30 10.75 2.63
CA PHE A 389 -14.63 10.35 2.69
C PHE A 389 -15.36 11.55 2.95
N VAL A 390 -16.24 11.76 2.15
CA VAL A 390 -17.24 12.68 2.44
C VAL A 390 -16.91 14.07 1.96
N GLU A 391 -17.13 14.22 0.72
CA GLU A 391 -18.18 15.18 0.45
C GLU A 391 -19.46 14.59 1.04
N HIS A 392 -19.76 14.91 2.31
CA HIS A 392 -21.11 14.82 2.86
C HIS A 392 -22.00 15.85 2.17
N LYS A 393 -21.84 16.05 0.87
CA LYS A 393 -22.72 16.84 0.03
C LYS A 393 -24.06 16.14 -0.02
N GLY A 394 -24.92 16.54 0.89
CA GLY A 394 -26.29 16.06 1.01
C GLY A 394 -26.64 15.37 2.32
N GLN A 395 -25.71 15.10 3.23
CA GLN A 395 -26.10 14.78 4.61
C GLN A 395 -26.52 16.09 5.29
N MET A 396 -27.77 16.16 5.73
CA MET A 396 -28.23 17.22 6.59
C MET A 396 -27.32 17.27 7.81
N ASN A 397 -26.63 18.40 8.01
CA ASN A 397 -25.82 18.80 9.16
C ASN A 397 -24.28 18.75 9.03
N TYR A 398 -23.70 18.48 7.87
CA TYR A 398 -22.25 18.63 7.66
C TYR A 398 -21.93 19.89 6.88
N TYR A 399 -21.00 20.68 7.39
CA TYR A 399 -20.62 21.97 6.81
C TYR A 399 -19.11 22.13 6.77
N PRO A 400 -18.55 22.82 5.76
CA PRO A 400 -17.14 23.23 5.78
C PRO A 400 -16.82 23.98 7.07
N ILE A 401 -15.64 23.74 7.63
CA ILE A 401 -15.20 24.47 8.83
C ILE A 401 -15.32 25.99 8.61
N SER A 402 -14.99 26.46 7.40
CA SER A 402 -15.11 27.88 7.04
C SER A 402 -16.55 28.43 7.00
N THR A 403 -17.56 27.58 6.96
CA THR A 403 -18.96 27.98 7.07
C THR A 403 -19.31 28.31 8.52
N LEU A 404 -18.78 27.54 9.46
CA LEU A 404 -19.08 27.64 10.88
C LEU A 404 -18.11 28.60 11.61
N PHE A 405 -16.85 28.66 11.19
CA PHE A 405 -15.81 29.41 11.87
C PHE A 405 -15.15 30.45 10.97
N THR A 406 -14.78 31.58 11.56
CA THR A 406 -13.71 32.42 11.03
C THR A 406 -12.38 31.82 11.40
N ILE A 407 -11.37 31.91 10.51
CA ILE A 407 -10.09 31.24 10.69
C ILE A 407 -8.96 32.21 10.40
N GLN A 408 -8.14 32.48 11.40
CA GLN A 408 -6.96 33.33 11.31
C GLN A 408 -5.71 32.54 11.76
N THR A 409 -4.52 33.00 11.42
CA THR A 409 -3.25 32.44 11.90
C THR A 409 -2.74 33.25 13.08
N GLY A 410 -2.10 32.60 14.04
CA GLY A 410 -1.38 33.27 15.11
C GLY A 410 -0.22 34.12 14.59
N GLU A 411 0.26 35.08 15.36
CA GLU A 411 1.19 36.12 14.90
C GLU A 411 2.63 35.91 15.32
N LEU A 412 2.90 35.35 16.49
CA LEU A 412 4.23 35.24 17.06
C LEU A 412 4.84 33.84 16.86
N GLN A 413 6.18 33.76 16.84
CA GLN A 413 6.88 32.48 16.85
C GLN A 413 6.76 31.84 18.25
N SER A 414 6.86 30.52 18.32
CA SER A 414 6.72 29.81 19.61
C SER A 414 7.84 30.15 20.61
N GLU A 415 8.98 30.63 20.12
CA GLU A 415 10.12 31.07 20.93
C GLU A 415 9.88 32.41 21.64
N ASP A 416 9.00 33.25 21.09
CA ASP A 416 8.69 34.60 21.63
C ASP A 416 7.90 34.56 22.95
N GLY A 417 7.43 33.37 23.36
CA GLY A 417 6.71 33.23 24.62
C GLY A 417 7.61 33.28 25.84
N GLU A 418 7.17 33.99 26.87
CA GLU A 418 7.83 34.22 28.16
C GLU A 418 7.26 33.29 29.24
N GLU A 419 7.97 33.11 30.35
CA GLU A 419 7.45 32.37 31.49
C GLU A 419 6.45 33.21 32.31
N ASP A 420 6.69 34.53 32.38
CA ASP A 420 5.87 35.51 33.06
C ASP A 420 5.31 36.55 32.05
N GLY A 421 4.04 36.88 32.16
CA GLY A 421 3.36 37.85 31.30
C GLY A 421 1.88 38.02 31.67
N GLU A 422 1.27 39.07 31.17
CA GLU A 422 -0.12 39.42 31.54
C GLU A 422 -1.14 38.50 30.86
N TYR A 423 -0.85 38.05 29.62
CA TYR A 423 -1.80 37.31 28.79
C TYR A 423 -1.29 35.89 28.46
N ASP A 424 -2.22 34.97 28.21
CA ASP A 424 -1.88 33.61 27.77
C ASP A 424 -1.32 33.63 26.34
N PHE A 425 -0.18 32.99 26.16
CA PHE A 425 0.41 32.71 24.86
C PHE A 425 0.29 31.23 24.53
N ILE A 426 -0.56 30.94 23.54
CA ILE A 426 -0.94 29.58 23.20
C ILE A 426 -0.14 29.11 21.98
N THR A 427 0.61 28.05 22.17
CA THR A 427 1.41 27.40 21.12
C THR A 427 0.81 26.03 20.76
N ALA A 428 1.44 25.30 19.86
CA ALA A 428 1.06 23.93 19.54
C ALA A 428 1.30 22.93 20.70
N SER A 429 2.01 23.35 21.77
CA SER A 429 2.33 22.50 22.92
C SER A 429 1.14 22.35 23.86
N GLU A 430 1.24 21.42 24.82
CA GLU A 430 0.21 21.21 25.84
C GLU A 430 0.25 22.31 26.92
N LYS A 431 1.46 22.79 27.23
CA LYS A 431 1.67 23.86 28.22
C LYS A 431 1.66 25.21 27.51
N TRP A 432 0.87 26.13 28.04
CA TRP A 432 0.84 27.51 27.57
C TRP A 432 1.99 28.30 28.16
N LYS A 433 2.39 29.33 27.44
CA LYS A 433 3.35 30.35 27.87
C LYS A 433 2.61 31.64 28.19
N LYS A 434 3.32 32.71 28.50
CA LYS A 434 2.79 34.03 28.74
C LYS A 434 3.37 35.04 27.75
N HIS A 435 2.70 36.20 27.63
CA HIS A 435 3.19 37.31 26.83
C HIS A 435 2.57 38.64 27.33
N ASN A 436 3.25 39.77 27.10
CA ASN A 436 2.81 41.06 27.55
C ASN A 436 1.90 41.81 26.54
N MET A 437 1.70 41.22 25.36
CA MET A 437 0.72 41.67 24.38
C MET A 437 -0.30 40.59 24.11
N TYR A 438 -1.49 40.99 23.63
CA TYR A 438 -2.50 40.05 23.16
C TYR A 438 -2.89 40.38 21.71
N GLN A 439 -3.19 39.33 20.94
CA GLN A 439 -3.64 39.43 19.55
C GLN A 439 -5.16 39.53 19.47
N MET A 440 -5.85 38.90 20.40
CA MET A 440 -7.29 38.71 20.34
C MET A 440 -7.92 38.68 21.73
N GLU A 441 -9.22 39.05 21.79
CA GLU A 441 -10.04 38.96 23.00
C GLU A 441 -11.35 38.23 22.69
N GLY A 442 -11.82 37.40 23.62
CA GLY A 442 -13.03 36.62 23.53
C GLY A 442 -12.82 35.12 23.52
N GLU A 443 -13.84 34.39 23.11
CA GLU A 443 -13.77 32.92 23.00
C GLU A 443 -13.17 32.48 21.67
N ALA A 444 -12.27 31.52 21.70
CA ALA A 444 -11.68 30.90 20.51
C ALA A 444 -11.24 29.47 20.74
N ILE A 445 -11.07 28.73 19.64
CA ILE A 445 -10.36 27.46 19.59
C ILE A 445 -9.02 27.70 18.91
N ILE A 446 -7.95 27.30 19.56
CA ILE A 446 -6.60 27.35 19.00
C ILE A 446 -6.24 25.95 18.50
N TYR A 447 -6.08 25.81 17.19
CA TYR A 447 -5.83 24.53 16.51
C TYR A 447 -4.40 24.47 15.97
N ALA A 448 -3.60 23.52 16.45
CA ALA A 448 -2.23 23.32 15.98
C ALA A 448 -2.24 22.75 14.56
N ASN A 449 -1.87 23.55 13.57
CA ASN A 449 -1.84 23.14 12.15
C ASN A 449 -0.44 22.90 11.59
N ASN A 450 0.62 23.22 12.36
CA ASN A 450 2.00 23.04 11.94
C ASN A 450 2.87 22.64 13.13
N SER A 451 3.00 21.33 13.40
CA SER A 451 3.82 20.83 14.49
C SER A 451 4.01 19.32 14.40
N GLU A 452 5.24 18.86 14.59
CA GLU A 452 5.54 17.45 14.76
C GLU A 452 5.05 16.97 16.14
N GLY A 453 4.21 15.94 16.19
CA GLY A 453 3.66 15.39 17.44
C GLY A 453 2.44 16.13 18.04
N SER A 454 2.32 17.44 17.85
CA SER A 454 1.18 18.23 18.35
C SER A 454 0.12 18.56 17.29
N LEU A 455 0.34 18.16 16.02
CA LEU A 455 -0.59 18.44 14.92
C LEU A 455 -2.03 18.06 15.27
N GLY A 456 -2.96 19.00 15.05
CA GLY A 456 -4.39 18.83 15.34
C GLY A 456 -4.75 18.92 16.83
N ARG A 457 -3.81 19.32 17.70
CA ARG A 457 -4.17 19.63 19.10
C ARG A 457 -5.03 20.89 19.15
N CYS A 458 -6.04 20.87 20.02
CA CYS A 458 -6.94 22.00 20.21
C CYS A 458 -6.90 22.48 21.66
N HIS A 459 -6.93 23.79 21.81
CA HIS A 459 -7.12 24.47 23.09
C HIS A 459 -8.36 25.38 22.98
N TYR A 460 -9.19 25.39 23.98
CA TYR A 460 -10.23 26.41 24.15
C TYR A 460 -9.68 27.54 25.03
N VAL A 461 -9.89 28.75 24.63
CA VAL A 461 -9.49 29.96 25.36
C VAL A 461 -10.67 30.92 25.44
N ASN A 462 -10.76 31.64 26.57
CA ASN A 462 -11.71 32.72 26.78
C ASN A 462 -11.02 33.88 27.49
N GLY A 463 -10.95 35.04 26.89
CA GLY A 463 -10.29 36.24 27.39
C GLY A 463 -9.30 36.81 26.38
N LYS A 464 -8.30 37.55 26.88
CA LYS A 464 -7.23 38.12 26.05
C LYS A 464 -6.09 37.11 25.90
N PHE A 465 -5.68 36.85 24.68
CA PHE A 465 -4.65 35.87 24.39
C PHE A 465 -3.80 36.19 23.16
N MET A 466 -2.64 35.60 23.10
CA MET A 466 -1.76 35.57 21.95
C MET A 466 -1.68 34.13 21.43
N ALA A 467 -1.54 33.92 20.12
CA ALA A 467 -1.35 32.59 19.52
C ALA A 467 -0.11 32.55 18.61
N SER A 468 0.54 31.38 18.58
CA SER A 468 1.72 31.20 17.72
C SER A 468 1.36 30.97 16.25
N THR A 469 2.28 31.30 15.34
CA THR A 469 2.18 31.04 13.89
C THR A 469 1.99 29.58 13.54
N LEU A 470 2.21 28.67 14.48
CA LEU A 470 2.00 27.21 14.32
C LEU A 470 0.53 26.81 14.57
N CYS A 471 -0.34 27.78 14.85
CA CYS A 471 -1.73 27.56 15.22
C CYS A 471 -2.69 28.39 14.36
N LEU A 472 -3.88 27.84 14.15
CA LEU A 472 -5.04 28.54 13.62
C LEU A 472 -5.96 28.93 14.80
N ILE A 473 -6.53 30.13 14.71
CA ILE A 473 -7.50 30.66 15.65
C ILE A 473 -8.86 30.53 14.99
N LEU A 474 -9.77 29.80 15.62
CA LEU A 474 -11.14 29.60 15.15
C LEU A 474 -12.10 30.32 16.08
N GLN A 475 -12.92 31.22 15.53
CA GLN A 475 -14.00 31.89 16.24
C GLN A 475 -15.33 31.65 15.52
N GLU A 476 -16.43 31.76 16.22
CA GLU A 476 -17.76 31.63 15.64
C GLU A 476 -17.98 32.65 14.51
N ARG A 477 -18.44 32.15 13.35
CA ARG A 477 -18.62 32.99 12.17
C ARG A 477 -20.00 33.65 12.10
N ASN A 478 -21.02 32.86 12.38
CA ASN A 478 -22.41 33.34 12.30
C ASN A 478 -23.27 32.66 13.36
N HIS A 479 -23.31 33.30 14.52
CA HIS A 479 -24.01 32.80 15.70
C HIS A 479 -25.55 32.78 15.58
N ILE A 480 -26.13 33.45 14.58
CA ILE A 480 -27.60 33.46 14.35
C ILE A 480 -27.99 32.16 13.65
N GLN A 481 -27.30 31.81 12.58
CA GLN A 481 -27.63 30.64 11.77
C GLN A 481 -27.03 29.33 12.35
N PHE A 482 -25.83 29.42 12.86
CA PHE A 482 -25.10 28.28 13.42
C PHE A 482 -24.50 28.66 14.77
N PRO A 483 -25.31 28.74 15.83
CA PRO A 483 -24.78 29.04 17.16
C PRO A 483 -23.86 27.95 17.65
N LEU A 484 -22.64 28.32 18.09
CA LEU A 484 -21.59 27.40 18.47
C LEU A 484 -21.26 27.51 19.96
N ASP A 485 -21.06 26.36 20.60
CA ASP A 485 -20.35 26.26 21.87
C ASP A 485 -18.88 25.90 21.54
N LEU A 486 -18.00 26.88 21.57
CA LEU A 486 -16.61 26.74 21.16
C LEU A 486 -15.85 25.74 22.06
N GLU A 487 -16.20 25.65 23.34
CA GLU A 487 -15.63 24.66 24.23
C GLU A 487 -16.04 23.24 23.82
N TYR A 488 -17.30 23.02 23.44
CA TYR A 488 -17.74 21.75 22.87
C TYR A 488 -16.96 21.39 21.60
N TYR A 489 -16.82 22.33 20.67
CA TYR A 489 -16.11 22.08 19.42
C TYR A 489 -14.61 21.85 19.64
N SER A 490 -14.00 22.41 20.68
CA SER A 490 -12.61 22.05 21.04
C SER A 490 -12.49 20.55 21.39
N PHE A 491 -13.45 20.01 22.12
CA PHE A 491 -13.51 18.56 22.42
C PHE A 491 -13.83 17.73 21.17
N TYR A 492 -14.72 18.21 20.33
CA TYR A 492 -15.07 17.57 19.07
C TYR A 492 -13.84 17.45 18.15
N PHE A 493 -13.11 18.53 17.93
CA PHE A 493 -11.87 18.49 17.15
C PHE A 493 -10.83 17.55 17.73
N MET A 494 -10.70 17.49 19.05
CA MET A 494 -9.82 16.52 19.72
C MET A 494 -10.27 15.08 19.49
N SER A 495 -11.57 14.81 19.48
CA SER A 495 -12.12 13.45 19.22
C SER A 495 -11.83 12.98 17.80
N ILE A 496 -11.89 13.88 16.82
CA ILE A 496 -11.62 13.60 15.40
C ILE A 496 -10.18 13.98 14.97
N ARG A 497 -9.29 14.31 15.92
CA ARG A 497 -7.91 14.74 15.66
C ARG A 497 -7.16 13.81 14.74
N LYS A 498 -7.17 12.51 15.04
CA LYS A 498 -6.49 11.50 14.21
C LYS A 498 -7.04 11.46 12.79
N GLN A 499 -8.35 11.61 12.65
CA GLN A 499 -9.05 11.60 11.39
C GLN A 499 -8.66 12.82 10.53
N ILE A 500 -8.76 14.04 11.07
CA ILE A 500 -8.35 15.26 10.36
C ILE A 500 -6.87 15.21 9.98
N THR A 501 -6.00 14.89 10.94
CA THR A 501 -4.55 14.89 10.69
C THR A 501 -4.12 13.84 9.68
N SER A 502 -4.72 12.65 9.67
CA SER A 502 -4.40 11.63 8.68
C SER A 502 -4.85 12.01 7.26
N ARG A 503 -5.95 12.75 7.14
CA ARG A 503 -6.54 13.16 5.85
C ARG A 503 -5.89 14.40 5.26
N LEU A 504 -5.56 15.38 6.09
CA LEU A 504 -5.16 16.72 5.62
C LEU A 504 -3.67 17.01 5.71
N LYS A 505 -2.89 16.20 6.47
CA LYS A 505 -1.46 16.47 6.67
C LYS A 505 -0.68 16.43 5.36
N ASP A 506 0.17 17.41 5.19
CA ASP A 506 1.19 17.51 4.15
C ASP A 506 2.59 17.38 4.77
N GLY A 507 3.56 17.00 3.94
CA GLY A 507 4.96 16.95 4.33
C GLY A 507 5.42 15.58 4.86
N THR A 508 6.74 15.40 4.82
CA THR A 508 7.40 14.15 5.24
C THR A 508 8.25 14.31 6.50
N SER A 509 8.83 15.49 6.71
CA SER A 509 9.66 15.83 7.87
C SER A 509 9.05 16.92 8.75
N LYS A 510 8.38 17.91 8.16
CA LYS A 510 7.53 18.87 8.89
C LYS A 510 6.08 18.60 8.52
N LEU A 511 5.32 18.08 9.46
CA LEU A 511 3.91 17.81 9.25
C LEU A 511 3.11 19.09 9.43
N SER A 512 2.34 19.46 8.41
CA SER A 512 1.46 20.62 8.45
C SER A 512 0.11 20.32 7.81
N ILE A 513 -0.90 21.10 8.15
CA ILE A 513 -2.19 21.13 7.50
C ILE A 513 -2.37 22.51 6.89
N SER A 514 -2.49 22.58 5.56
CA SER A 514 -2.72 23.87 4.90
C SER A 514 -4.07 24.45 5.32
N GLN A 515 -4.12 25.77 5.48
CA GLN A 515 -5.34 26.47 5.90
C GLN A 515 -6.49 26.24 4.92
N ASP A 516 -6.21 26.16 3.62
CA ASP A 516 -7.24 25.94 2.60
C ASP A 516 -7.86 24.54 2.68
N LYS A 517 -7.06 23.51 2.90
CA LYS A 517 -7.57 22.15 3.13
C LYS A 517 -8.40 22.09 4.40
N PHE A 518 -7.93 22.72 5.47
CA PHE A 518 -8.62 22.78 6.75
C PHE A 518 -9.97 23.52 6.63
N LYS A 519 -10.02 24.68 5.96
CA LYS A 519 -11.24 25.47 5.72
C LYS A 519 -12.34 24.67 5.03
N ASN A 520 -11.97 23.82 4.08
CA ASN A 520 -12.90 23.04 3.26
C ASN A 520 -13.26 21.67 3.86
N TYR A 521 -12.64 21.29 4.97
CA TYR A 521 -12.97 20.04 5.64
C TYR A 521 -14.37 20.11 6.26
N LEU A 522 -15.16 19.05 6.05
CA LEU A 522 -16.55 19.00 6.53
C LEU A 522 -16.60 18.45 7.96
N ILE A 523 -17.32 19.13 8.81
CA ILE A 523 -17.56 18.73 10.20
C ILE A 523 -19.06 18.75 10.50
N GLU A 524 -19.47 17.92 11.46
CA GLU A 524 -20.84 17.86 11.91
C GLU A 524 -21.24 19.11 12.69
N TYR A 525 -22.35 19.70 12.31
CA TYR A 525 -23.04 20.69 13.13
C TYR A 525 -24.23 20.03 13.84
N ILE A 526 -24.30 20.20 15.14
CA ILE A 526 -25.47 19.81 15.95
C ILE A 526 -26.07 21.00 16.64
N PRO A 527 -27.38 20.99 16.95
CA PRO A 527 -28.05 22.13 17.62
C PRO A 527 -27.35 22.49 18.92
N ILE A 528 -27.32 23.79 19.26
CA ILE A 528 -26.60 24.34 20.42
C ILE A 528 -26.96 23.67 21.75
N GLN A 529 -28.21 23.25 21.90
CA GLN A 529 -28.66 22.54 23.12
C GLN A 529 -27.98 21.16 23.25
N GLU A 530 -27.81 20.46 22.14
CA GLU A 530 -27.12 19.15 22.12
C GLU A 530 -25.61 19.32 22.30
N GLN A 531 -25.01 20.40 21.74
CA GLN A 531 -23.61 20.74 21.98
C GLN A 531 -23.34 20.91 23.47
N ARG A 532 -24.16 21.72 24.15
CA ARG A 532 -24.05 21.96 25.60
C ARG A 532 -24.23 20.69 26.43
N LYS A 533 -25.21 19.87 26.08
CA LYS A 533 -25.45 18.59 26.75
C LYS A 533 -24.22 17.65 26.63
N ARG A 534 -23.70 17.49 25.41
CA ARG A 534 -22.51 16.65 25.16
C ARG A 534 -21.26 17.20 25.86
N LYS A 535 -21.11 18.53 25.90
CA LYS A 535 -20.03 19.18 26.62
C LYS A 535 -20.03 18.80 28.11
N GLU A 536 -21.18 18.89 28.78
CA GLU A 536 -21.28 18.55 30.21
C GLU A 536 -20.94 17.08 30.47
N ILE A 537 -21.37 16.16 29.60
CA ILE A 537 -21.01 14.74 29.70
C ILE A 537 -19.50 14.55 29.57
N ILE A 538 -18.85 15.25 28.64
CA ILE A 538 -17.39 15.17 28.42
C ILE A 538 -16.67 15.74 29.65
N LYS A 539 -17.11 16.87 30.19
CA LYS A 539 -16.55 17.46 31.40
C LYS A 539 -16.66 16.52 32.60
N GLN A 540 -17.81 15.87 32.77
CA GLN A 540 -17.97 14.90 33.85
C GLN A 540 -17.01 13.72 33.69
N ARG A 541 -16.92 13.12 32.50
CA ARG A 541 -15.98 12.03 32.22
C ARG A 541 -14.52 12.41 32.44
N LYS A 542 -14.14 13.66 32.17
CA LYS A 542 -12.78 14.16 32.46
C LYS A 542 -12.53 14.22 33.96
N ARG A 543 -13.49 14.73 34.75
CA ARG A 543 -13.40 14.75 36.23
C ARG A 543 -13.26 13.34 36.80
N ASP A 544 -14.09 12.41 36.33
CA ASP A 544 -14.06 11.01 36.75
C ASP A 544 -12.69 10.37 36.43
N LEU A 545 -12.15 10.67 35.25
CA LEU A 545 -10.82 10.17 34.86
C LEU A 545 -9.68 10.75 35.70
N GLU A 546 -9.75 12.03 36.06
CA GLU A 546 -8.77 12.67 36.94
C GLU A 546 -8.83 12.10 38.36
N GLU A 547 -10.03 11.83 38.85
CA GLU A 547 -10.23 11.19 40.15
C GLU A 547 -9.66 9.76 40.18
N LEU A 548 -9.92 8.96 39.14
CA LEU A 548 -9.34 7.62 39.00
C LEU A 548 -7.81 7.65 38.96
N LYS A 549 -7.22 8.62 38.25
CA LYS A 549 -5.76 8.78 38.19
C LYS A 549 -5.17 9.17 39.55
N ARG A 550 -5.88 9.97 40.34
CA ARG A 550 -5.46 10.29 41.73
C ARG A 550 -5.51 9.05 42.61
N GLN A 551 -6.58 8.27 42.51
CA GLN A 551 -6.72 7.01 43.25
C GLN A 551 -5.64 6.00 42.87
N GLU A 552 -5.36 5.84 41.57
CA GLU A 552 -4.28 4.99 41.06
C GLU A 552 -2.92 5.41 41.63
N LYS A 553 -2.60 6.70 41.59
CA LYS A 553 -1.36 7.23 42.15
C LYS A 553 -1.26 6.99 43.66
N THR A 554 -2.36 7.20 44.41
CA THR A 554 -2.38 6.94 45.88
C THR A 554 -2.16 5.44 46.16
N LEU A 555 -2.78 4.57 45.38
CA LEU A 555 -2.58 3.12 45.51
C LEU A 555 -1.14 2.70 45.19
N GLU A 556 -0.53 3.29 44.16
CA GLU A 556 0.87 3.04 43.82
C GLU A 556 1.81 3.51 44.95
N GLU A 557 1.56 4.68 45.56
CA GLU A 557 2.35 5.23 46.66
C GLU A 557 2.22 4.37 47.94
N THR A 558 1.06 3.76 48.19
CA THR A 558 0.81 2.92 49.36
C THR A 558 1.07 1.42 49.13
N LEU A 559 1.39 1.00 47.91
CA LEU A 559 1.56 -0.42 47.57
C LEU A 559 2.65 -1.14 48.37
N TYR A 560 3.65 -0.41 48.83
CA TYR A 560 4.82 -0.94 49.58
C TYR A 560 4.89 -0.48 51.03
N ASP A 561 3.87 0.25 51.52
CA ASP A 561 3.76 0.61 52.93
C ASP A 561 3.19 -0.59 53.71
N LEU A 562 4.09 -1.55 54.07
CA LEU A 562 3.81 -2.70 54.93
C LEU A 562 4.44 -2.48 56.31
#